data_2093a6f3910da89cc636153c3e057fb0
#
_entry.id   2093a6f3910da89cc636153c3e057fb0
#
_cell.length_a   1.000
_cell.length_b   1.000
_cell.length_c   1.000
_cell.angle_alpha   90.00
_cell.angle_beta   90.00
_cell.angle_gamma   90.00
#
_symmetry.space_group_name_H-M   'P 1'
#
loop_
_entity.id
_entity.type
_entity.pdbx_description
1 polymer ?
#
loop_
_entity_poly.entity_id
_entity_poly.type
_entity_poly.pdbx_seq_one_letter_code
_entity_poly.pdbx_strand_id
1 'polypeptide(L)'
;MSQLEIIAIIFSILFLAQTALFSLLLMRARRRMGQLMVIGEVRWPEPGFSVLTETEIKIMELIESRGPQSARDLSRALRLSREHVARTLKRLVEGGLLAREGKPYRYKLTDLGRSSLRSRDITRSGESS
;
A
#
# COMPACT_ATOMS: atom_id res chain seq x y z
N MET A 1 -33.36 38.86 -26.24
CA MET A 1 -32.34 37.82 -26.36
C MET A 1 -32.76 36.87 -27.48
N SER A 2 -31.90 36.69 -28.44
CA SER A 2 -32.15 35.71 -29.49
C SER A 2 -32.01 34.29 -28.92
N GLN A 3 -32.70 33.34 -29.52
CA GLN A 3 -32.59 31.90 -29.06
C GLN A 3 -31.16 31.39 -29.12
N LEU A 4 -30.35 31.89 -30.03
CA LEU A 4 -28.94 31.58 -30.16
C LEU A 4 -28.10 32.00 -28.94
N GLU A 5 -28.39 33.15 -28.35
CA GLU A 5 -27.71 33.64 -27.17
C GLU A 5 -28.06 32.79 -25.94
N ILE A 6 -29.30 32.39 -25.79
CA ILE A 6 -29.77 31.53 -24.72
C ILE A 6 -29.11 30.15 -24.79
N ILE A 7 -29.03 29.57 -25.97
CA ILE A 7 -28.36 28.27 -26.21
C ILE A 7 -26.87 28.38 -25.91
N ALA A 8 -26.22 29.46 -26.31
CA ALA A 8 -24.80 29.69 -26.02
C ALA A 8 -24.52 29.80 -24.52
N ILE A 9 -25.40 30.49 -23.78
CA ILE A 9 -25.28 30.62 -22.33
C ILE A 9 -25.48 29.28 -21.63
N ILE A 10 -26.49 28.51 -22.02
CA ILE A 10 -26.75 27.17 -21.45
C ILE A 10 -25.56 26.23 -21.72
N PHE A 11 -25.03 26.28 -22.94
CA PHE A 11 -23.88 25.45 -23.32
C PHE A 11 -22.62 25.83 -22.54
N SER A 12 -22.42 27.14 -22.33
CA SER A 12 -21.30 27.65 -21.53
C SER A 12 -21.38 27.21 -20.06
N ILE A 13 -22.57 27.30 -19.47
CA ILE A 13 -22.78 26.82 -18.08
C ILE A 13 -22.59 25.33 -17.96
N LEU A 14 -23.10 24.56 -18.91
CA LEU A 14 -22.94 23.11 -18.92
C LEU A 14 -21.47 22.72 -19.07
N PHE A 15 -20.74 23.40 -19.93
CA PHE A 15 -19.30 23.17 -20.13
C PHE A 15 -18.49 23.51 -18.88
N LEU A 16 -18.79 24.61 -18.20
CA LEU A 16 -18.16 24.97 -16.92
C LEU A 16 -18.45 23.95 -15.83
N ALA A 17 -19.68 23.48 -15.72
CA ALA A 17 -20.05 22.43 -14.73
C ALA A 17 -19.32 21.12 -15.00
N GLN A 18 -19.21 20.71 -16.26
CA GLN A 18 -18.48 19.51 -16.66
C GLN A 18 -16.98 19.61 -16.39
N THR A 19 -16.39 20.78 -16.67
CA THR A 19 -14.97 21.03 -16.38
C THR A 19 -14.69 21.03 -14.89
N ALA A 20 -15.56 21.63 -14.07
CA ALA A 20 -15.46 21.63 -12.63
C ALA A 20 -15.57 20.19 -12.04
N LEU A 21 -16.52 19.41 -12.53
CA LEU A 21 -16.70 18.02 -12.12
C LEU A 21 -15.47 17.16 -12.48
N PHE A 22 -14.97 17.34 -13.69
CA PHE A 22 -13.77 16.63 -14.16
C PHE A 22 -12.52 17.01 -13.36
N SER A 23 -12.38 18.30 -13.05
CA SER A 23 -11.30 18.82 -12.20
C SER A 23 -11.37 18.24 -10.78
N LEU A 24 -12.58 18.15 -10.22
CA LEU A 24 -12.80 17.57 -8.91
C LEU A 24 -12.48 16.07 -8.87
N LEU A 25 -12.87 15.33 -9.91
CA LEU A 25 -12.55 13.91 -10.07
C LEU A 25 -11.05 13.68 -10.24
N LEU A 26 -10.38 14.53 -11.02
CA LEU A 26 -8.92 14.51 -11.17
C LEU A 26 -8.21 14.84 -9.87
N MET A 27 -8.70 15.81 -9.10
CA MET A 27 -8.15 16.15 -7.80
C MET A 27 -8.31 14.99 -6.80
N ARG A 28 -9.45 14.30 -6.88
CA ARG A 28 -9.73 13.15 -6.03
C ARG A 28 -8.90 11.92 -6.43
N ALA A 29 -8.70 11.72 -7.73
CA ALA A 29 -7.81 10.71 -8.27
C ALA A 29 -6.34 11.03 -7.97
N ARG A 30 -5.95 12.29 -8.06
CA ARG A 30 -4.61 12.76 -7.68
C ARG A 30 -4.32 12.60 -6.20
N ARG A 31 -5.31 12.77 -5.32
CA ARG A 31 -5.12 12.50 -3.88
C ARG A 31 -4.90 11.02 -3.62
N ARG A 32 -5.53 10.13 -4.39
CA ARG A 32 -5.27 8.68 -4.32
C ARG A 32 -3.95 8.31 -5.01
N MET A 33 -3.62 8.94 -6.11
CA MET A 33 -2.34 8.78 -6.80
C MET A 33 -1.20 9.59 -6.17
N GLY A 34 -1.48 10.66 -5.45
CA GLY A 34 -0.48 11.41 -4.69
C GLY A 34 0.20 10.58 -3.63
N GLN A 35 -0.53 9.65 -3.01
CA GLN A 35 0.06 8.64 -2.14
C GLN A 35 0.88 7.60 -2.93
N LEU A 36 0.49 7.30 -4.15
CA LEU A 36 1.22 6.42 -5.06
C LEU A 36 2.37 7.15 -5.78
N MET A 37 2.24 8.45 -6.06
CA MET A 37 3.29 9.26 -6.67
C MET A 37 4.37 9.72 -5.69
N VAL A 38 4.04 9.92 -4.44
CA VAL A 38 5.05 10.07 -3.38
C VAL A 38 5.88 8.78 -3.26
N ILE A 39 5.28 7.64 -3.54
CA ILE A 39 5.99 6.36 -3.71
C ILE A 39 6.75 6.30 -5.04
N GLY A 40 6.31 7.00 -6.08
CA GLY A 40 6.96 7.06 -7.40
C GLY A 40 8.18 8.00 -7.48
N GLU A 41 8.24 9.02 -6.64
CA GLU A 41 9.43 9.85 -6.40
C GLU A 41 10.36 9.24 -5.35
N VAL A 42 9.86 8.30 -4.60
CA VAL A 42 10.69 7.46 -3.80
C VAL A 42 11.60 6.72 -4.78
N ARG A 43 12.85 7.13 -4.73
CA ARG A 43 13.99 6.34 -5.13
C ARG A 43 13.55 4.91 -5.27
N TRP A 44 13.69 4.38 -6.44
CA TRP A 44 13.74 2.94 -6.58
C TRP A 44 14.44 2.42 -5.34
N PRO A 45 13.79 1.60 -4.53
CA PRO A 45 14.53 1.04 -3.43
C PRO A 45 15.77 0.47 -4.08
N GLU A 46 16.89 1.12 -3.78
CA GLU A 46 18.17 0.55 -4.07
C GLU A 46 18.03 -0.93 -3.72
N PRO A 47 18.50 -1.86 -4.54
CA PRO A 47 18.50 -3.27 -4.18
C PRO A 47 19.40 -3.52 -2.97
N GLY A 48 19.11 -2.91 -1.96
CA GLY A 48 19.49 -2.90 -0.59
C GLY A 48 18.23 -2.50 0.11
N PHE A 49 17.27 -3.41 0.15
CA PHE A 49 16.18 -3.30 1.10
C PHE A 49 16.79 -2.83 2.41
N SER A 50 16.45 -1.63 2.80
CA SER A 50 16.66 -1.17 4.16
C SER A 50 16.35 -2.37 5.04
N VAL A 51 17.36 -2.82 5.72
CA VAL A 51 17.36 -4.05 6.51
C VAL A 51 16.00 -4.21 7.17
N LEU A 52 15.26 -5.24 6.79
CA LEU A 52 13.97 -5.55 7.39
C LEU A 52 14.19 -5.63 8.91
N THR A 53 13.38 -4.92 9.65
CA THR A 53 13.46 -4.96 11.10
C THR A 53 13.08 -6.35 11.59
N GLU A 54 13.59 -6.75 12.74
CA GLU A 54 13.28 -8.04 13.35
C GLU A 54 11.77 -8.25 13.49
N THR A 55 11.03 -7.22 13.82
CA THR A 55 9.57 -7.25 13.91
C THR A 55 8.91 -7.55 12.56
N GLU A 56 9.40 -6.94 11.49
CA GLU A 56 8.89 -7.17 10.12
C GLU A 56 9.12 -8.63 9.72
N ILE A 57 10.26 -9.17 10.02
CA ILE A 57 10.60 -10.56 9.73
C ILE A 57 9.69 -11.51 10.51
N LYS A 58 9.52 -11.29 11.80
CA LYS A 58 8.64 -12.10 12.65
C LYS A 58 7.20 -12.10 12.17
N ILE A 59 6.71 -10.96 11.72
CA ILE A 59 5.37 -10.84 11.13
C ILE A 59 5.27 -11.67 9.84
N MET A 60 6.26 -11.55 8.96
CA MET A 60 6.29 -12.30 7.70
C MET A 60 6.41 -13.81 7.92
N GLU A 61 7.26 -14.24 8.81
CA GLU A 61 7.41 -15.65 9.20
C GLU A 61 6.13 -16.23 9.80
N LEU A 62 5.45 -15.47 10.64
CA LEU A 62 4.19 -15.86 11.24
C LEU A 62 3.08 -16.03 10.19
N ILE A 63 3.00 -15.13 9.24
CA ILE A 63 2.06 -15.20 8.12
C ILE A 63 2.40 -16.39 7.21
N GLU A 64 3.67 -16.65 6.96
CA GLU A 64 4.10 -17.78 6.14
C GLU A 64 3.73 -19.12 6.80
N SER A 65 3.94 -19.24 8.11
CA SER A 65 3.69 -20.47 8.85
C SER A 65 2.21 -20.74 9.13
N ARG A 66 1.44 -19.71 9.43
CA ARG A 66 0.04 -19.83 9.85
C ARG A 66 -0.97 -19.45 8.76
N GLY A 67 -0.52 -18.87 7.63
CA GLY A 67 -1.37 -18.32 6.59
C GLY A 67 -1.84 -16.90 6.88
N PRO A 68 -2.84 -16.40 6.15
CA PRO A 68 -3.30 -15.03 6.30
C PRO A 68 -3.73 -14.69 7.74
N GLN A 69 -3.19 -13.63 8.29
CA GLN A 69 -3.45 -13.17 9.66
C GLN A 69 -3.99 -11.74 9.67
N SER A 70 -4.82 -11.44 10.67
CA SER A 70 -5.27 -10.07 10.93
C SER A 70 -4.24 -9.32 11.80
N ALA A 71 -4.29 -7.98 11.79
CA ALA A 71 -3.46 -7.16 12.66
C ALA A 71 -3.67 -7.49 14.14
N ARG A 72 -4.88 -7.88 14.51
CA ARG A 72 -5.24 -8.28 15.86
C ARG A 72 -4.56 -9.58 16.27
N ASP A 73 -4.55 -10.57 15.38
CA ASP A 73 -3.92 -11.86 15.64
C ASP A 73 -2.40 -11.72 15.77
N LEU A 74 -1.80 -10.92 14.90
CA LEU A 74 -0.36 -10.60 14.94
C LEU A 74 0.02 -9.85 16.22
N SER A 75 -0.79 -8.88 16.62
CA SER A 75 -0.59 -8.14 17.87
C SER A 75 -0.58 -9.06 19.09
N ARG A 76 -1.51 -10.01 19.14
CA ARG A 76 -1.57 -11.00 20.22
C ARG A 76 -0.40 -11.99 20.18
N ALA A 77 -0.08 -12.49 19.02
CA ALA A 77 0.98 -13.50 18.86
C ALA A 77 2.37 -12.94 19.19
N LEU A 78 2.63 -11.70 18.80
CA LEU A 78 3.91 -11.02 19.00
C LEU A 78 3.99 -10.20 20.29
N ARG A 79 2.89 -10.06 21.01
CA ARG A 79 2.76 -9.22 22.20
C ARG A 79 3.18 -7.77 21.96
N LEU A 80 2.80 -7.26 20.81
CA LEU A 80 3.04 -5.88 20.40
C LEU A 80 1.74 -5.06 20.43
N SER A 81 1.87 -3.74 20.55
CA SER A 81 0.72 -2.86 20.48
C SER A 81 0.07 -2.92 19.08
N ARG A 82 -1.25 -2.76 19.03
CA ARG A 82 -2.00 -2.76 17.76
C ARG A 82 -1.51 -1.69 16.81
N GLU A 83 -1.17 -0.51 17.33
CA GLU A 83 -0.65 0.60 16.53
C GLU A 83 0.70 0.28 15.90
N HIS A 84 1.59 -0.33 16.67
CA HIS A 84 2.91 -0.73 16.16
C HIS A 84 2.77 -1.77 15.05
N VAL A 85 1.96 -2.78 15.25
CA VAL A 85 1.67 -3.81 14.24
C VAL A 85 1.02 -3.20 13.01
N ALA A 86 0.04 -2.32 13.17
CA ALA A 86 -0.63 -1.65 12.06
C ALA A 86 0.32 -0.81 11.22
N ARG A 87 1.23 -0.07 11.84
CA ARG A 87 2.26 0.71 11.13
C ARG A 87 3.23 -0.18 10.37
N THR A 88 3.66 -1.25 11.00
CA THR A 88 4.57 -2.24 10.39
C THR A 88 3.91 -2.95 9.21
N LEU A 89 2.66 -3.38 9.36
CA LEU A 89 1.88 -4.00 8.29
C LEU A 89 1.68 -3.03 7.11
N LYS A 90 1.36 -1.78 7.40
CA LYS A 90 1.24 -0.74 6.37
C LYS A 90 2.53 -0.60 5.56
N ARG A 91 3.67 -0.54 6.23
CA ARG A 91 4.98 -0.45 5.59
C ARG A 91 5.28 -1.67 4.71
N LEU A 92 4.98 -2.85 5.19
CA LEU A 92 5.17 -4.10 4.45
C LEU A 92 4.26 -4.19 3.22
N VAL A 93 3.02 -3.73 3.32
CA VAL A 93 2.10 -3.64 2.17
C VAL A 93 2.58 -2.61 1.15
N GLU A 94 3.01 -1.45 1.60
CA GLU A 94 3.58 -0.40 0.74
C GLU A 94 4.86 -0.88 0.03
N GLY A 95 5.66 -1.68 0.69
CA GLY A 95 6.86 -2.31 0.12
C GLY A 95 6.57 -3.50 -0.79
N GLY A 96 5.32 -3.91 -0.95
CA GLY A 96 4.92 -5.03 -1.79
C GLY A 96 5.21 -6.41 -1.20
N LEU A 97 5.61 -6.51 0.06
CA LEU A 97 5.93 -7.76 0.75
C LEU A 97 4.68 -8.48 1.27
N LEU A 98 3.65 -7.73 1.62
CA LEU A 98 2.36 -8.24 2.05
C LEU A 98 1.23 -7.71 1.16
N ALA A 99 0.19 -8.50 1.00
CA ALA A 99 -1.07 -8.10 0.38
C ALA A 99 -2.19 -8.14 1.41
N ARG A 100 -3.08 -7.16 1.33
CA ARG A 100 -4.24 -7.05 2.20
C ARG A 100 -5.49 -7.55 1.49
N GLU A 101 -6.22 -8.45 2.10
CA GLU A 101 -7.43 -9.05 1.54
C GLU A 101 -8.62 -8.99 2.50
N GLY A 102 -9.79 -8.88 1.93
CA GLY A 102 -11.07 -9.07 2.61
C GLY A 102 -11.49 -7.98 3.59
N LYS A 103 -12.60 -8.21 4.23
CA LYS A 103 -13.11 -7.48 5.41
C LYS A 103 -13.70 -8.50 6.38
N PRO A 104 -13.17 -8.64 7.59
CA PRO A 104 -12.03 -7.91 8.17
C PRO A 104 -10.71 -8.20 7.44
N TYR A 105 -9.83 -7.20 7.43
CA TYR A 105 -8.59 -7.29 6.68
C TYR A 105 -7.66 -8.37 7.21
N ARG A 106 -7.25 -9.24 6.30
CA ARG A 106 -6.19 -10.22 6.53
C ARG A 106 -5.00 -9.92 5.64
N TYR A 107 -3.84 -10.20 6.12
CA TYR A 107 -2.58 -9.95 5.42
C TYR A 107 -1.97 -11.29 5.03
N LYS A 108 -1.60 -11.41 3.77
CA LYS A 108 -0.91 -12.57 3.23
C LYS A 108 0.43 -12.20 2.66
N LEU A 109 1.34 -13.15 2.62
CA LEU A 109 2.67 -12.97 2.03
C LEU A 109 2.58 -12.98 0.50
N THR A 110 3.23 -12.00 -0.13
CA THR A 110 3.37 -11.95 -1.60
C THR A 110 4.56 -12.81 -2.04
N ASP A 111 4.69 -13.05 -3.35
CA ASP A 111 5.85 -13.75 -3.91
C ASP A 111 7.15 -13.00 -3.61
N LEU A 112 7.12 -11.67 -3.66
CA LEU A 112 8.25 -10.84 -3.26
C LEU A 112 8.60 -11.03 -1.77
N GLY A 113 7.59 -11.08 -0.91
CA GLY A 113 7.78 -11.34 0.51
C GLY A 113 8.42 -12.71 0.78
N ARG A 114 7.96 -13.75 0.11
CA ARG A 114 8.55 -15.10 0.20
C ARG A 114 9.99 -15.13 -0.28
N SER A 115 10.27 -14.48 -1.40
CA SER A 115 11.64 -14.38 -1.94
C SER A 115 12.57 -13.67 -0.97
N SER A 116 12.10 -12.61 -0.31
CA SER A 116 12.87 -11.86 0.67
C SER A 116 13.22 -12.70 1.90
N LEU A 117 12.28 -13.52 2.38
CA LEU A 117 12.54 -14.45 3.49
C LEU A 117 13.54 -15.53 3.11
N ARG A 118 13.38 -16.15 1.95
CA ARG A 118 14.30 -17.20 1.47
C ARG A 118 15.73 -16.70 1.28
N SER A 119 15.89 -15.49 0.75
CA SER A 119 17.21 -14.88 0.57
C SER A 119 17.94 -14.72 1.91
N ARG A 120 17.21 -14.41 2.97
CA ARG A 120 17.79 -14.29 4.30
C ARG A 120 18.20 -15.62 4.91
N ASP A 121 17.39 -16.64 4.73
CA ASP A 121 17.71 -17.99 5.22
C ASP A 121 19.01 -18.50 4.60
N ILE A 122 19.21 -18.25 3.32
CA ILE A 122 20.44 -18.62 2.60
C ILE A 122 21.65 -17.88 3.19
N THR A 123 21.51 -16.57 3.44
CA THR A 123 22.58 -15.76 4.02
C THR A 123 22.92 -16.22 5.45
N ARG A 124 21.91 -16.56 6.25
CA ARG A 124 22.09 -17.02 7.61
C ARG A 124 22.72 -18.42 7.68
N SER A 125 22.39 -19.27 6.74
CA SER A 125 22.97 -20.61 6.62
C SER A 125 24.42 -20.59 6.15
N GLY A 126 24.78 -19.58 5.35
CA GLY A 126 26.16 -19.39 4.87
C GLY A 126 27.14 -18.85 5.92
N GLU A 127 26.66 -18.22 6.98
CA GLU A 127 27.49 -17.67 8.05
C GLU A 127 27.83 -18.69 9.17
N SER A 128 27.20 -19.83 9.18
CA SER A 128 27.45 -20.89 10.17
C SER A 128 28.38 -22.00 9.68
N SER A 129 29.15 -21.77 8.65
CA SER A 129 30.20 -22.68 8.18
C SER A 129 31.57 -22.17 8.50
#